data_e9630ed5a0b482f898f91ea6f756fbce
#
_entry.id   e9630ed5a0b482f898f91ea6f756fbce
#
_cell.length_a   1.000
_cell.length_b   1.000
_cell.length_c   1.000
_cell.angle_alpha   90.00
_cell.angle_beta   90.00
_cell.angle_gamma   90.00
#
_symmetry.space_group_name_H-M   'P 1'
#
loop_
_entity.id
_entity.type
_entity.pdbx_description
1 polymer ?
#
loop_
_entity_poly.entity_id
_entity_poly.type
_entity_poly.pdbx_seq_one_letter_code
_entity_poly.pdbx_strand_id
1 'polypeptide(L)'
;MAKVNNIKSWAEYTEPSYPLLLISYWIPFNAWYISTTGLQKDRDCLMYFKRNPDNKVYQKIKQLLDPQNRSYEGISFKYEFVRLDNLLKHGNFPDTETPILFGVIEMQANATFENQKIVDGIKYVARRYKEGNEFGKPAKSIDVIKENLATHEAKTIHLNKHDINQLKEEFKKNNWTRDNKKVALEMFKSIEPVIHKDVKETSSGRIKIEGSSYTNDYVVLAAAIVDVLYDLRCKAVHGEVEINSAMLKIYEHAFALLKILVTDFY
;
A
#
# COMPACT_ATOMS: atom_id res chain seq x y z
N MET A 1 6.50 -8.49 -17.20
CA MET A 1 7.60 -8.71 -18.18
C MET A 1 8.41 -7.44 -18.30
N ALA A 2 9.75 -7.53 -18.26
CA ALA A 2 10.63 -6.37 -18.47
C ALA A 2 10.42 -5.79 -19.87
N LYS A 3 10.34 -4.47 -20.01
CA LYS A 3 10.23 -3.82 -21.31
C LYS A 3 11.60 -3.83 -22.01
N VAL A 4 11.63 -4.03 -23.33
CA VAL A 4 12.88 -4.10 -24.13
C VAL A 4 13.75 -2.84 -23.93
N ASN A 5 13.13 -1.66 -23.81
CA ASN A 5 13.86 -0.41 -23.57
C ASN A 5 14.60 -0.38 -22.22
N ASN A 6 14.07 -1.06 -21.20
CA ASN A 6 14.71 -1.13 -19.89
C ASN A 6 15.95 -2.02 -19.92
N ILE A 7 15.97 -3.09 -20.75
CA ILE A 7 17.13 -3.98 -20.89
C ILE A 7 18.35 -3.17 -21.31
N LYS A 8 18.19 -2.28 -22.29
CA LYS A 8 19.29 -1.43 -22.79
C LYS A 8 19.82 -0.48 -21.70
N SER A 9 18.93 0.22 -20.99
CA SER A 9 19.33 1.16 -19.93
C SER A 9 20.06 0.47 -18.77
N TRP A 10 19.67 -0.75 -18.42
CA TRP A 10 20.38 -1.54 -17.41
C TRP A 10 21.76 -2.05 -17.90
N ALA A 11 21.86 -2.44 -19.16
CA ALA A 11 23.10 -2.94 -19.74
C ALA A 11 24.16 -1.83 -19.93
N GLU A 12 23.74 -0.61 -20.17
CA GLU A 12 24.62 0.56 -20.33
C GLU A 12 25.09 1.16 -19.00
N TYR A 13 24.47 0.76 -17.88
CA TYR A 13 24.78 1.31 -16.56
C TYR A 13 25.93 0.55 -15.90
N THR A 14 27.14 1.12 -15.98
CA THR A 14 28.39 0.48 -15.52
C THR A 14 28.86 0.92 -14.13
N GLU A 15 28.26 1.98 -13.54
CA GLU A 15 28.62 2.45 -12.21
C GLU A 15 27.84 1.75 -11.11
N PRO A 16 28.31 1.75 -9.83
CA PRO A 16 27.56 1.16 -8.70
C PRO A 16 26.20 1.79 -8.62
N SER A 17 25.17 1.08 -9.07
CA SER A 17 23.84 1.65 -9.14
C SER A 17 23.12 1.52 -7.80
N TYR A 18 22.45 2.56 -7.35
CA TYR A 18 21.62 2.53 -6.16
C TYR A 18 20.54 1.42 -6.20
N PRO A 19 19.92 1.09 -7.36
CA PRO A 19 19.07 -0.09 -7.46
C PRO A 19 19.78 -1.39 -7.10
N LEU A 20 21.00 -1.60 -7.56
CA LEU A 20 21.77 -2.80 -7.20
C LEU A 20 22.21 -2.78 -5.74
N LEU A 21 22.55 -1.63 -5.19
CA LEU A 21 22.83 -1.48 -3.76
C LEU A 21 21.60 -1.79 -2.91
N LEU A 22 20.41 -1.31 -3.29
CA LEU A 22 19.15 -1.65 -2.62
C LEU A 22 18.92 -3.16 -2.61
N ILE A 23 19.09 -3.85 -3.75
CA ILE A 23 18.97 -5.30 -3.85
C ILE A 23 20.00 -5.99 -2.96
N SER A 24 21.27 -5.55 -2.98
CA SER A 24 22.35 -6.15 -2.19
C SER A 24 22.09 -6.06 -0.68
N TYR A 25 21.58 -4.93 -0.21
CA TYR A 25 21.19 -4.76 1.21
C TYR A 25 19.89 -5.47 1.56
N TRP A 26 19.01 -5.70 0.57
CA TRP A 26 17.80 -6.48 0.78
C TRP A 26 18.10 -7.96 1.04
N ILE A 27 19.15 -8.53 0.46
CA ILE A 27 19.50 -9.96 0.61
C ILE A 27 19.69 -10.34 2.10
N PRO A 28 20.58 -9.72 2.88
CA PRO A 28 20.70 -10.03 4.31
C PRO A 28 19.45 -9.69 5.11
N PHE A 29 18.73 -8.63 4.76
CA PHE A 29 17.45 -8.32 5.38
C PHE A 29 16.41 -9.43 5.14
N ASN A 30 16.33 -9.93 3.91
CA ASN A 30 15.48 -11.07 3.53
C ASN A 30 15.85 -12.32 4.34
N ALA A 31 17.11 -12.68 4.40
CA ALA A 31 17.57 -13.82 5.18
C ALA A 31 17.22 -13.68 6.67
N TRP A 32 17.37 -12.47 7.23
CA TRP A 32 17.02 -12.19 8.62
C TRP A 32 15.52 -12.34 8.87
N TYR A 33 14.66 -11.76 8.04
CA TYR A 33 13.22 -11.84 8.32
C TYR A 33 12.63 -13.23 8.05
N ILE A 34 13.16 -13.99 7.10
CA ILE A 34 12.78 -15.40 6.90
C ILE A 34 13.15 -16.21 8.14
N SER A 35 14.37 -16.06 8.68
CA SER A 35 14.80 -16.78 9.89
C SER A 35 13.98 -16.37 11.13
N THR A 36 13.57 -15.11 11.23
CA THR A 36 12.83 -14.59 12.36
C THR A 36 11.36 -15.02 12.35
N THR A 37 10.74 -15.06 11.17
CA THR A 37 9.32 -15.36 11.01
C THR A 37 9.03 -16.84 10.79
N GLY A 38 10.01 -17.60 10.27
CA GLY A 38 9.82 -18.96 9.78
C GLY A 38 8.98 -19.08 8.51
N LEU A 39 8.59 -17.94 7.91
CA LEU A 39 7.80 -17.89 6.68
C LEU A 39 8.74 -17.89 5.46
N GLN A 40 8.27 -18.45 4.34
CA GLN A 40 9.12 -18.61 3.15
C GLN A 40 8.89 -17.54 2.07
N LYS A 41 7.72 -16.88 2.08
CA LYS A 41 7.39 -15.88 1.07
C LYS A 41 7.61 -14.48 1.64
N ASP A 42 8.34 -13.64 0.91
CA ASP A 42 8.61 -12.26 1.27
C ASP A 42 7.35 -11.50 1.70
N ARG A 43 6.27 -11.57 0.89
CA ARG A 43 5.02 -10.87 1.18
C ARG A 43 4.39 -11.31 2.50
N ASP A 44 4.46 -12.60 2.83
CA ASP A 44 3.91 -13.12 4.09
C ASP A 44 4.74 -12.63 5.30
N CYS A 45 6.07 -12.56 5.16
CA CYS A 45 6.96 -12.00 6.16
C CYS A 45 6.67 -10.50 6.39
N LEU A 46 6.49 -9.73 5.32
CA LEU A 46 6.18 -8.30 5.41
C LEU A 46 4.82 -8.06 6.04
N MET A 47 3.82 -8.87 5.71
CA MET A 47 2.51 -8.82 6.36
C MET A 47 2.58 -9.20 7.84
N TYR A 48 3.47 -10.11 8.22
CA TYR A 48 3.73 -10.43 9.63
C TYR A 48 4.23 -9.19 10.37
N PHE A 49 5.19 -8.44 9.82
CA PHE A 49 5.71 -7.21 10.44
C PHE A 49 4.64 -6.13 10.59
N LYS A 50 3.78 -5.95 9.61
CA LYS A 50 2.67 -4.98 9.67
C LYS A 50 1.67 -5.29 10.79
N ARG A 51 1.49 -6.57 11.12
CA ARG A 51 0.50 -7.04 12.12
C ARG A 51 1.05 -7.16 13.53
N ASN A 52 2.36 -7.14 13.69
CA ASN A 52 3.03 -7.34 14.97
C ASN A 52 3.90 -6.12 15.33
N PRO A 53 3.34 -5.11 15.99
CA PRO A 53 4.06 -3.86 16.30
C PRO A 53 5.21 -4.04 17.29
N ASP A 54 5.33 -5.21 17.93
CA ASP A 54 6.45 -5.52 18.84
C ASP A 54 7.70 -6.05 18.11
N ASN A 55 7.64 -6.21 16.78
CA ASN A 55 8.79 -6.65 16.01
C ASN A 55 9.91 -5.59 15.93
N LYS A 56 11.15 -6.05 15.72
CA LYS A 56 12.33 -5.18 15.66
C LYS A 56 12.25 -4.11 14.56
N VAL A 57 11.68 -4.43 13.40
CA VAL A 57 11.55 -3.47 12.27
C VAL A 57 10.68 -2.29 12.69
N TYR A 58 9.50 -2.58 13.26
CA TYR A 58 8.60 -1.55 13.74
C TYR A 58 9.26 -0.68 14.83
N GLN A 59 9.87 -1.32 15.82
CA GLN A 59 10.50 -0.60 16.93
C GLN A 59 11.65 0.30 16.44
N LYS A 60 12.49 -0.20 15.52
CA LYS A 60 13.56 0.61 14.92
C LYS A 60 13.01 1.79 14.12
N ILE A 61 11.99 1.60 13.28
CA ILE A 61 11.37 2.69 12.51
C ILE A 61 10.74 3.72 13.45
N LYS A 62 10.01 3.27 14.47
CA LYS A 62 9.43 4.17 15.49
C LYS A 62 10.48 5.01 16.16
N GLN A 63 11.60 4.41 16.60
CA GLN A 63 12.72 5.10 17.20
C GLN A 63 13.36 6.12 16.24
N LEU A 64 13.59 5.74 14.98
CA LEU A 64 14.22 6.60 13.99
C LEU A 64 13.34 7.79 13.59
N LEU A 65 12.03 7.59 13.51
CA LEU A 65 11.06 8.65 13.16
C LEU A 65 10.63 9.51 14.35
N ASP A 66 10.99 9.15 15.58
CA ASP A 66 10.68 9.96 16.75
C ASP A 66 11.21 11.39 16.56
N PRO A 67 10.35 12.43 16.67
CA PRO A 67 10.76 13.83 16.58
C PRO A 67 11.85 14.23 17.60
N GLN A 68 11.91 13.53 18.71
CA GLN A 68 12.92 13.75 19.77
C GLN A 68 14.27 13.07 19.48
N ASN A 69 14.32 12.13 18.56
CA ASN A 69 15.55 11.45 18.19
C ASN A 69 16.47 12.41 17.42
N ARG A 70 17.57 12.83 18.07
CA ARG A 70 18.60 13.74 17.54
C ARG A 70 19.89 13.01 17.16
N SER A 71 19.90 11.68 17.17
CA SER A 71 21.05 10.92 16.67
C SER A 71 21.27 11.17 15.18
N TYR A 72 22.50 10.98 14.73
CA TYR A 72 22.83 11.09 13.31
C TYR A 72 21.94 10.18 12.45
N GLU A 73 21.74 8.93 12.88
CA GLU A 73 20.87 7.98 12.18
C GLU A 73 19.41 8.45 12.13
N GLY A 74 18.87 8.94 13.27
CA GLY A 74 17.49 9.43 13.32
C GLY A 74 17.27 10.67 12.45
N ILE A 75 18.22 11.59 12.41
CA ILE A 75 18.17 12.77 11.53
C ILE A 75 18.25 12.34 10.06
N SER A 76 19.23 11.49 9.72
CA SER A 76 19.40 10.99 8.35
C SER A 76 18.17 10.21 7.90
N PHE A 77 17.64 9.32 8.72
CA PHE A 77 16.46 8.52 8.36
C PHE A 77 15.23 9.39 8.08
N LYS A 78 14.96 10.39 8.90
CA LYS A 78 13.86 11.36 8.69
C LYS A 78 14.03 12.15 7.41
N TYR A 79 15.24 12.61 7.13
CA TYR A 79 15.57 13.31 5.90
C TYR A 79 15.31 12.42 4.66
N GLU A 80 15.86 11.20 4.65
CA GLU A 80 15.72 10.27 3.54
C GLU A 80 14.26 9.88 3.31
N PHE A 81 13.49 9.65 4.38
CA PHE A 81 12.06 9.35 4.30
C PHE A 81 11.27 10.47 3.62
N VAL A 82 11.47 11.71 4.04
CA VAL A 82 10.74 12.86 3.46
C VAL A 82 11.16 13.12 2.01
N ARG A 83 12.45 12.95 1.70
CA ARG A 83 12.95 13.08 0.32
C ARG A 83 12.36 12.02 -0.59
N LEU A 84 12.34 10.77 -0.16
CA LEU A 84 11.72 9.68 -0.92
C LEU A 84 10.22 9.92 -1.13
N ASP A 85 9.47 10.31 -0.08
CA ASP A 85 8.04 10.64 -0.19
C ASP A 85 7.79 11.74 -1.23
N ASN A 86 8.59 12.80 -1.22
CA ASN A 86 8.46 13.90 -2.18
C ASN A 86 8.80 13.46 -3.61
N LEU A 87 9.85 12.68 -3.79
CA LEU A 87 10.23 12.19 -5.12
C LEU A 87 9.19 11.23 -5.70
N LEU A 88 8.62 10.33 -4.88
CA LEU A 88 7.57 9.41 -5.33
C LEU A 88 6.27 10.13 -5.71
N LYS A 89 5.93 11.24 -5.05
CA LYS A 89 4.75 12.06 -5.40
C LYS A 89 4.87 12.79 -6.72
N HIS A 90 6.07 13.27 -7.00
CA HIS A 90 6.35 14.06 -8.21
C HIS A 90 7.06 13.23 -9.27
N GLY A 91 7.58 12.08 -8.85
CA GLY A 91 8.38 11.18 -9.68
C GLY A 91 7.48 10.34 -10.55
N ASN A 92 7.81 10.41 -11.77
CA ASN A 92 7.25 9.57 -12.79
C ASN A 92 7.86 8.18 -12.65
N PHE A 93 7.09 7.25 -12.06
CA PHE A 93 7.21 5.87 -12.50
C PHE A 93 6.42 5.78 -13.81
N PRO A 94 7.03 6.06 -14.97
CA PRO A 94 6.33 5.95 -16.22
C PRO A 94 5.91 4.50 -16.39
N ASP A 95 4.67 4.28 -16.79
CA ASP A 95 4.15 2.98 -17.21
C ASP A 95 3.92 1.91 -16.12
N THR A 96 3.79 2.25 -14.87
CA THR A 96 3.33 1.29 -13.87
C THR A 96 1.82 1.42 -13.68
N GLU A 97 1.10 0.30 -13.83
CA GLU A 97 -0.36 0.26 -13.57
C GLU A 97 -0.70 0.68 -12.13
N THR A 98 0.26 0.53 -11.21
CA THR A 98 0.15 0.89 -9.80
C THR A 98 1.31 1.81 -9.40
N PRO A 99 1.04 3.07 -9.02
CA PRO A 99 2.08 3.97 -8.55
C PRO A 99 2.62 3.50 -7.18
N ILE A 100 3.94 3.59 -6.99
CA ILE A 100 4.56 3.37 -5.67
C ILE A 100 4.43 4.68 -4.90
N LEU A 101 3.65 4.69 -3.84
CA LEU A 101 3.37 5.87 -3.02
C LEU A 101 3.24 5.49 -1.55
N PHE A 102 3.58 6.42 -0.66
CA PHE A 102 3.29 6.28 0.78
C PHE A 102 1.81 6.50 1.13
N GLY A 103 0.94 6.76 0.16
CA GLY A 103 -0.45 7.15 0.37
C GLY A 103 -1.47 6.00 0.34
N VAL A 104 -1.08 4.79 -0.07
CA VAL A 104 -2.00 3.65 -0.15
C VAL A 104 -1.34 2.42 0.44
N ILE A 105 -1.47 2.27 1.74
CA ILE A 105 -0.81 1.18 2.49
C ILE A 105 -1.83 0.10 2.82
N GLU A 106 -1.59 -1.09 2.31
CA GLU A 106 -2.36 -2.29 2.63
C GLU A 106 -2.04 -2.74 4.07
N MET A 107 -2.97 -2.54 5.01
CA MET A 107 -2.74 -2.85 6.42
C MET A 107 -3.18 -4.26 6.80
N GLN A 108 -4.41 -4.61 6.47
CA GLN A 108 -4.99 -5.89 6.86
C GLN A 108 -6.19 -6.25 5.99
N ALA A 109 -6.54 -7.55 5.97
CA ALA A 109 -7.78 -7.98 5.36
C ALA A 109 -8.97 -7.39 6.13
N ASN A 110 -9.96 -6.88 5.39
CA ASN A 110 -11.19 -6.40 5.97
C ASN A 110 -12.11 -7.59 6.32
N ALA A 111 -12.48 -7.71 7.58
CA ALA A 111 -13.37 -8.76 8.05
C ALA A 111 -14.85 -8.49 7.71
N THR A 112 -15.19 -7.28 7.26
CA THR A 112 -16.56 -6.91 6.89
C THR A 112 -16.89 -7.48 5.50
N PHE A 113 -17.77 -8.46 5.45
CA PHE A 113 -18.21 -9.11 4.21
C PHE A 113 -19.55 -8.60 3.71
N GLU A 114 -20.33 -8.01 4.59
CA GLU A 114 -21.62 -7.41 4.28
C GLU A 114 -21.82 -6.13 5.08
N ASN A 115 -22.37 -5.13 4.44
CA ASN A 115 -22.86 -3.92 5.12
C ASN A 115 -24.18 -3.48 4.49
N GLN A 116 -25.06 -2.90 5.30
CA GLN A 116 -26.37 -2.42 4.87
C GLN A 116 -26.75 -1.11 5.53
N LYS A 117 -27.55 -0.32 4.81
CA LYS A 117 -28.10 0.96 5.29
C LYS A 117 -29.49 1.17 4.72
N ILE A 118 -30.39 1.70 5.53
CA ILE A 118 -31.73 2.10 5.11
C ILE A 118 -31.77 3.62 5.07
N VAL A 119 -32.19 4.16 3.94
CA VAL A 119 -32.36 5.60 3.72
C VAL A 119 -33.70 5.82 2.96
N ASP A 120 -34.61 6.61 3.48
CA ASP A 120 -35.89 6.97 2.86
C ASP A 120 -36.70 5.76 2.36
N GLY A 121 -36.78 4.70 3.18
CA GLY A 121 -37.52 3.48 2.84
C GLY A 121 -36.83 2.57 1.81
N ILE A 122 -35.61 2.89 1.43
CA ILE A 122 -34.80 2.09 0.54
C ILE A 122 -33.67 1.44 1.33
N LYS A 123 -33.56 0.12 1.23
CA LYS A 123 -32.47 -0.67 1.79
C LYS A 123 -31.35 -0.83 0.77
N TYR A 124 -30.15 -0.48 1.16
CA TYR A 124 -28.92 -0.70 0.39
C TYR A 124 -28.09 -1.76 1.07
N VAL A 125 -27.61 -2.75 0.31
CA VAL A 125 -26.73 -3.80 0.81
C VAL A 125 -25.55 -3.92 -0.12
N ALA A 126 -24.35 -4.01 0.42
CA ALA A 126 -23.19 -4.49 -0.32
C ALA A 126 -22.70 -5.78 0.35
N ARG A 127 -22.51 -6.82 -0.43
CA ARG A 127 -22.11 -8.14 0.04
C ARG A 127 -20.98 -8.69 -0.80
N ARG A 128 -19.94 -9.19 -0.13
CA ARG A 128 -18.76 -9.80 -0.73
C ARG A 128 -18.72 -11.29 -0.37
N TYR A 129 -18.63 -12.15 -1.38
CA TYR A 129 -18.57 -13.59 -1.21
C TYR A 129 -17.12 -14.06 -1.15
N LYS A 130 -16.82 -14.96 -0.19
CA LYS A 130 -15.50 -15.57 -0.06
C LYS A 130 -15.30 -16.67 -1.09
N GLU A 131 -14.07 -16.76 -1.59
CA GLU A 131 -13.57 -17.97 -2.22
C GLU A 131 -12.75 -18.75 -1.21
N GLY A 132 -13.33 -19.79 -0.60
CA GLY A 132 -12.67 -20.64 0.40
C GLY A 132 -12.34 -19.91 1.72
N ASN A 133 -11.68 -20.62 2.65
CA ASN A 133 -11.29 -20.11 3.98
C ASN A 133 -9.93 -19.39 3.98
N GLU A 134 -9.35 -19.01 2.84
CA GLU A 134 -8.03 -18.40 2.78
C GLU A 134 -8.08 -16.89 2.85
N PHE A 135 -7.39 -16.33 3.85
CA PHE A 135 -7.12 -14.91 4.00
C PHE A 135 -6.35 -14.39 2.78
N GLY A 136 -6.79 -13.25 2.22
CA GLY A 136 -6.05 -12.54 1.19
C GLY A 136 -6.36 -12.92 -0.25
N LYS A 137 -7.28 -13.87 -0.51
CA LYS A 137 -7.78 -14.08 -1.88
C LYS A 137 -8.83 -13.04 -2.27
N PRO A 138 -8.82 -12.57 -3.52
CA PRO A 138 -9.83 -11.62 -4.00
C PRO A 138 -11.23 -12.23 -3.87
N ALA A 139 -12.21 -11.40 -3.57
CA ALA A 139 -13.60 -11.83 -3.53
C ALA A 139 -14.03 -12.38 -4.89
N LYS A 140 -14.67 -13.55 -4.90
CA LYS A 140 -15.15 -14.21 -6.12
C LYS A 140 -16.27 -13.43 -6.79
N SER A 141 -17.11 -12.76 -6.00
CA SER A 141 -18.19 -11.93 -6.48
C SER A 141 -18.63 -10.94 -5.40
N ILE A 142 -19.24 -9.86 -5.85
CA ILE A 142 -19.78 -8.81 -5.00
C ILE A 142 -21.15 -8.44 -5.53
N ASP A 143 -22.13 -8.36 -4.63
CA ASP A 143 -23.46 -7.88 -4.91
C ASP A 143 -23.65 -6.51 -4.29
N VAL A 144 -24.19 -5.58 -5.08
CA VAL A 144 -24.70 -4.28 -4.60
C VAL A 144 -26.18 -4.23 -4.88
N ILE A 145 -26.98 -4.25 -3.81
CA ILE A 145 -28.41 -4.40 -3.86
C ILE A 145 -29.09 -3.09 -3.39
N LYS A 146 -30.12 -2.71 -4.11
CA LYS A 146 -31.06 -1.65 -3.73
C LYS A 146 -32.46 -2.23 -3.70
N GLU A 147 -33.13 -2.21 -2.55
CA GLU A 147 -34.47 -2.75 -2.34
C GLU A 147 -35.39 -1.65 -1.81
N ASN A 148 -36.55 -1.47 -2.43
CA ASN A 148 -37.61 -0.63 -1.90
C ASN A 148 -38.43 -1.43 -0.87
N LEU A 149 -38.43 -1.00 0.39
CA LEU A 149 -39.07 -1.74 1.48
C LEU A 149 -40.59 -1.75 1.41
N ALA A 150 -41.22 -0.79 0.70
CA ALA A 150 -42.67 -0.72 0.55
C ALA A 150 -43.16 -1.63 -0.61
N THR A 151 -42.43 -1.70 -1.72
CA THR A 151 -42.82 -2.47 -2.90
C THR A 151 -42.10 -3.82 -3.01
N HIS A 152 -41.06 -4.07 -2.20
CA HIS A 152 -40.17 -5.23 -2.29
C HIS A 152 -39.46 -5.36 -3.62
N GLU A 153 -39.47 -4.31 -4.44
CA GLU A 153 -38.69 -4.33 -5.69
C GLU A 153 -37.20 -4.17 -5.38
N ALA A 154 -36.39 -5.11 -5.87
CA ALA A 154 -34.96 -5.09 -5.71
C ALA A 154 -34.22 -4.99 -7.05
N LYS A 155 -33.15 -4.21 -7.07
CA LYS A 155 -32.16 -4.16 -8.16
C LYS A 155 -30.80 -4.58 -7.64
N THR A 156 -30.19 -5.56 -8.29
CA THR A 156 -28.87 -6.09 -7.91
C THR A 156 -27.87 -5.83 -9.01
N ILE A 157 -26.70 -5.33 -8.63
CA ILE A 157 -25.52 -5.23 -9.49
C ILE A 157 -24.53 -6.31 -9.04
N HIS A 158 -24.14 -7.19 -9.97
CA HIS A 158 -23.16 -8.23 -9.73
C HIS A 158 -21.80 -7.81 -10.29
N LEU A 159 -20.74 -7.93 -9.50
CA LEU A 159 -19.36 -7.63 -9.87
C LEU A 159 -18.45 -8.83 -9.56
N ASN A 160 -17.48 -9.08 -10.44
CA ASN A 160 -16.51 -10.18 -10.27
C ASN A 160 -15.32 -9.79 -9.36
N LYS A 161 -15.15 -8.51 -9.06
CA LYS A 161 -14.08 -7.97 -8.21
C LYS A 161 -14.53 -6.66 -7.57
N HIS A 162 -13.83 -6.23 -6.53
CA HIS A 162 -14.03 -4.94 -5.90
C HIS A 162 -13.41 -3.83 -6.76
N ASP A 163 -14.19 -3.32 -7.71
CA ASP A 163 -13.78 -2.29 -8.67
C ASP A 163 -14.80 -1.15 -8.71
N ILE A 164 -14.42 0.00 -8.17
CA ILE A 164 -15.25 1.20 -8.10
C ILE A 164 -15.63 1.74 -9.48
N ASN A 165 -14.73 1.61 -10.47
CA ASN A 165 -15.01 2.10 -11.81
C ASN A 165 -16.04 1.22 -12.51
N GLN A 166 -15.90 -0.10 -12.38
CA GLN A 166 -16.90 -1.04 -12.87
C GLN A 166 -18.28 -0.79 -12.22
N LEU A 167 -18.32 -0.57 -10.89
CA LEU A 167 -19.57 -0.23 -10.20
C LEU A 167 -20.20 1.07 -10.72
N LYS A 168 -19.40 2.11 -10.97
CA LYS A 168 -19.89 3.38 -11.54
C LYS A 168 -20.49 3.21 -12.93
N GLU A 169 -19.92 2.37 -13.77
CA GLU A 169 -20.49 2.05 -15.09
C GLU A 169 -21.82 1.30 -14.97
N GLU A 170 -21.89 0.32 -14.06
CA GLU A 170 -23.16 -0.40 -13.80
C GLU A 170 -24.24 0.53 -13.23
N PHE A 171 -23.88 1.51 -12.41
CA PHE A 171 -24.84 2.53 -11.97
C PHE A 171 -25.44 3.34 -13.12
N LYS A 172 -24.65 3.65 -14.15
CA LYS A 172 -25.13 4.36 -15.35
C LYS A 172 -26.11 3.48 -16.13
N LYS A 173 -25.76 2.21 -16.39
CA LYS A 173 -26.59 1.25 -17.11
C LYS A 173 -27.94 1.01 -16.41
N ASN A 174 -27.95 0.97 -15.08
CA ASN A 174 -29.14 0.68 -14.28
C ASN A 174 -29.92 1.95 -13.88
N ASN A 175 -29.55 3.13 -14.40
CA ASN A 175 -30.22 4.41 -14.14
C ASN A 175 -30.41 4.73 -12.64
N TRP A 176 -29.40 4.48 -11.82
CA TRP A 176 -29.44 4.84 -10.42
C TRP A 176 -29.35 6.37 -10.24
N THR A 177 -30.15 6.93 -9.33
CA THR A 177 -30.10 8.36 -9.01
C THR A 177 -28.78 8.73 -8.30
N ARG A 178 -28.47 10.03 -8.24
CA ARG A 178 -27.26 10.53 -7.57
C ARG A 178 -27.18 10.09 -6.11
N ASP A 179 -28.31 10.19 -5.38
CA ASP A 179 -28.37 9.85 -3.96
C ASP A 179 -28.24 8.35 -3.73
N ASN A 180 -28.91 7.52 -4.57
CA ASN A 180 -28.76 6.08 -4.52
C ASN A 180 -27.31 5.65 -4.76
N LYS A 181 -26.62 6.25 -5.74
CA LYS A 181 -25.20 6.00 -6.03
C LYS A 181 -24.31 6.31 -4.83
N LYS A 182 -24.58 7.44 -4.13
CA LYS A 182 -23.78 7.86 -2.97
C LYS A 182 -23.86 6.83 -1.84
N VAL A 183 -25.08 6.41 -1.47
CA VAL A 183 -25.28 5.44 -0.38
C VAL A 183 -24.71 4.08 -0.75
N ALA A 184 -24.98 3.58 -1.96
CA ALA A 184 -24.49 2.29 -2.42
C ALA A 184 -22.95 2.26 -2.50
N LEU A 185 -22.32 3.36 -2.91
CA LEU A 185 -20.87 3.48 -2.95
C LEU A 185 -20.24 3.48 -1.55
N GLU A 186 -20.90 4.09 -0.57
CA GLU A 186 -20.52 4.04 0.85
C GLU A 186 -20.53 2.58 1.35
N MET A 187 -21.61 1.84 1.08
CA MET A 187 -21.71 0.42 1.45
C MET A 187 -20.67 -0.43 0.74
N PHE A 188 -20.46 -0.21 -0.56
CA PHE A 188 -19.46 -0.93 -1.35
C PHE A 188 -18.04 -0.71 -0.82
N LYS A 189 -17.66 0.52 -0.49
CA LYS A 189 -16.36 0.84 0.10
C LYS A 189 -16.15 0.17 1.46
N SER A 190 -17.18 0.04 2.27
CA SER A 190 -17.07 -0.56 3.60
C SER A 190 -16.74 -2.06 3.58
N ILE A 191 -17.01 -2.74 2.46
CA ILE A 191 -16.68 -4.15 2.24
C ILE A 191 -15.43 -4.34 1.38
N GLU A 192 -14.63 -3.31 1.17
CA GLU A 192 -13.35 -3.43 0.45
C GLU A 192 -12.52 -4.56 1.04
N PRO A 193 -11.93 -5.46 0.19
CA PRO A 193 -11.23 -6.67 0.69
C PRO A 193 -10.07 -6.37 1.63
N VAL A 194 -9.44 -5.21 1.47
CA VAL A 194 -8.28 -4.78 2.23
C VAL A 194 -8.51 -3.41 2.83
N ILE A 195 -8.12 -3.21 4.07
CA ILE A 195 -8.12 -1.91 4.71
C ILE A 195 -6.83 -1.19 4.30
N HIS A 196 -6.98 -0.09 3.58
CA HIS A 196 -5.90 0.82 3.22
C HIS A 196 -5.83 2.00 4.19
N LYS A 197 -4.60 2.47 4.45
CA LYS A 197 -4.35 3.71 5.20
C LYS A 197 -3.36 4.58 4.43
N ASP A 198 -3.38 5.88 4.71
CA ASP A 198 -2.47 6.87 4.15
C ASP A 198 -1.61 7.46 5.26
N VAL A 199 -0.30 7.57 5.03
CA VAL A 199 0.61 8.23 5.97
C VAL A 199 0.30 9.72 6.16
N LYS A 200 -0.50 10.32 5.28
CA LYS A 200 -0.97 11.71 5.40
C LYS A 200 -2.31 11.84 6.12
N GLU A 201 -2.97 10.72 6.42
CA GLU A 201 -4.21 10.74 7.20
C GLU A 201 -3.90 11.05 8.67
N THR A 202 -4.35 12.22 9.12
CA THR A 202 -4.04 12.73 10.47
C THR A 202 -5.24 12.71 11.42
N SER A 203 -6.24 11.90 11.13
CA SER A 203 -7.44 11.75 11.96
C SER A 203 -7.14 11.27 13.39
N SER A 204 -6.10 10.46 13.57
CA SER A 204 -5.60 9.97 14.87
C SER A 204 -4.56 10.89 15.53
N GLY A 205 -4.22 12.00 14.88
CA GLY A 205 -3.16 12.91 15.27
C GLY A 205 -2.04 13.00 14.22
N ARG A 206 -1.13 13.95 14.41
CA ARG A 206 -0.06 14.21 13.45
C ARG A 206 1.30 14.43 14.13
N ILE A 207 2.35 14.05 13.40
CA ILE A 207 3.73 14.43 13.71
C ILE A 207 4.32 15.27 12.58
N LYS A 208 5.29 16.12 12.90
CA LYS A 208 6.09 16.85 11.90
C LYS A 208 7.44 16.17 11.75
N ILE A 209 7.79 15.80 10.52
CA ILE A 209 9.08 15.24 10.15
C ILE A 209 9.64 16.10 9.02
N GLU A 210 10.78 16.74 9.23
CA GLU A 210 11.44 17.63 8.25
C GLU A 210 10.46 18.63 7.58
N GLY A 211 9.60 19.27 8.40
CA GLY A 211 8.60 20.24 7.93
C GLY A 211 7.34 19.64 7.32
N SER A 212 7.32 18.39 6.96
CA SER A 212 6.13 17.68 6.41
C SER A 212 5.27 17.09 7.53
N SER A 213 3.94 17.08 7.32
CA SER A 213 2.99 16.51 8.28
C SER A 213 2.64 15.07 7.90
N TYR A 214 2.69 14.18 8.88
CA TYR A 214 2.36 12.76 8.76
C TYR A 214 1.44 12.32 9.90
N THR A 215 0.80 11.17 9.75
CA THR A 215 0.07 10.53 10.85
C THR A 215 1.02 10.27 12.02
N ASN A 216 0.50 10.29 13.26
CA ASN A 216 1.23 9.82 14.43
C ASN A 216 1.08 8.30 14.66
N ASP A 217 0.40 7.60 13.76
CA ASP A 217 0.30 6.14 13.77
C ASP A 217 1.59 5.51 13.21
N TYR A 218 2.51 5.17 14.10
CA TYR A 218 3.79 4.57 13.72
C TYR A 218 3.64 3.18 13.06
N VAL A 219 2.51 2.49 13.26
CA VAL A 219 2.24 1.21 12.57
C VAL A 219 2.05 1.48 11.08
N VAL A 220 1.29 2.52 10.75
CA VAL A 220 1.10 2.95 9.35
C VAL A 220 2.40 3.43 8.72
N LEU A 221 3.17 4.24 9.45
CA LEU A 221 4.46 4.74 8.95
C LEU A 221 5.46 3.61 8.69
N ALA A 222 5.55 2.65 9.61
CA ALA A 222 6.45 1.51 9.46
C ALA A 222 6.01 0.60 8.30
N ALA A 223 4.71 0.30 8.21
CA ALA A 223 4.16 -0.47 7.11
C ALA A 223 4.43 0.19 5.75
N ALA A 224 4.23 1.51 5.67
CA ALA A 224 4.47 2.29 4.46
C ALA A 224 5.93 2.24 4.00
N ILE A 225 6.88 2.41 4.93
CA ILE A 225 8.31 2.36 4.61
C ILE A 225 8.69 0.98 4.09
N VAL A 226 8.26 -0.07 4.76
CA VAL A 226 8.57 -1.45 4.35
C VAL A 226 7.95 -1.78 2.99
N ASP A 227 6.69 -1.40 2.74
CA ASP A 227 6.03 -1.63 1.45
C ASP A 227 6.73 -0.91 0.30
N VAL A 228 7.00 0.38 0.46
CA VAL A 228 7.66 1.18 -0.58
C VAL A 228 9.04 0.61 -0.91
N LEU A 229 9.83 0.25 0.10
CA LEU A 229 11.14 -0.35 -0.11
C LEU A 229 11.06 -1.71 -0.82
N TYR A 230 10.07 -2.53 -0.45
CA TYR A 230 9.81 -3.82 -1.10
C TYR A 230 9.40 -3.65 -2.56
N ASP A 231 8.46 -2.74 -2.84
CA ASP A 231 7.98 -2.51 -4.20
C ASP A 231 9.09 -1.97 -5.11
N LEU A 232 9.91 -1.03 -4.61
CA LEU A 232 11.09 -0.54 -5.32
C LEU A 232 12.09 -1.67 -5.63
N ARG A 233 12.35 -2.54 -4.64
CA ARG A 233 13.21 -3.71 -4.84
C ARG A 233 12.63 -4.66 -5.89
N CYS A 234 11.32 -4.94 -5.84
CA CYS A 234 10.67 -5.80 -6.84
C CYS A 234 10.80 -5.22 -8.25
N LYS A 235 10.56 -3.93 -8.41
CA LYS A 235 10.72 -3.23 -9.69
C LYS A 235 12.14 -3.32 -10.23
N ALA A 236 13.15 -3.14 -9.36
CA ALA A 236 14.56 -3.26 -9.73
C ALA A 236 14.92 -4.70 -10.15
N VAL A 237 14.52 -5.70 -9.36
CA VAL A 237 14.83 -7.12 -9.65
C VAL A 237 14.18 -7.59 -10.95
N HIS A 238 12.97 -7.13 -11.25
CA HIS A 238 12.26 -7.54 -12.47
C HIS A 238 12.58 -6.67 -13.70
N GLY A 239 13.47 -5.66 -13.56
CA GLY A 239 13.82 -4.75 -14.66
C GLY A 239 12.63 -3.96 -15.20
N GLU A 240 11.65 -3.67 -14.34
CA GLU A 240 10.42 -2.97 -14.71
C GLU A 240 10.59 -1.44 -14.74
N VAL A 241 11.74 -0.93 -14.35
CA VAL A 241 12.06 0.49 -14.28
C VAL A 241 13.11 0.86 -15.32
N GLU A 242 12.90 1.95 -16.01
CA GLU A 242 13.94 2.59 -16.82
C GLU A 242 14.90 3.36 -15.91
N ILE A 243 16.19 3.09 -16.03
CA ILE A 243 17.22 3.78 -15.25
C ILE A 243 17.49 5.14 -15.89
N ASN A 244 17.08 6.20 -15.17
CA ASN A 244 17.36 7.57 -15.50
C ASN A 244 17.71 8.38 -14.23
N SER A 245 18.10 9.63 -14.36
CA SER A 245 18.54 10.46 -13.24
C SER A 245 17.49 10.64 -12.13
N ALA A 246 16.20 10.65 -12.47
CA ALA A 246 15.12 10.75 -11.50
C ALA A 246 14.97 9.42 -10.70
N MET A 247 15.04 8.28 -11.43
CA MET A 247 15.00 6.97 -10.79
C MET A 247 16.20 6.74 -9.89
N LEU A 248 17.39 7.14 -10.31
CA LEU A 248 18.59 7.00 -9.48
C LEU A 248 18.44 7.72 -8.14
N LYS A 249 17.87 8.93 -8.11
CA LYS A 249 17.61 9.66 -6.87
C LYS A 249 16.59 8.95 -5.96
N ILE A 250 15.54 8.36 -6.53
CA ILE A 250 14.58 7.56 -5.78
C ILE A 250 15.28 6.37 -5.12
N TYR A 251 16.07 5.63 -5.88
CA TYR A 251 16.81 4.47 -5.36
C TYR A 251 17.92 4.86 -4.39
N GLU A 252 18.55 6.02 -4.53
CA GLU A 252 19.52 6.58 -3.57
C GLU A 252 18.89 6.73 -2.18
N HIS A 253 17.76 7.41 -2.10
CA HIS A 253 17.04 7.61 -0.83
C HIS A 253 16.46 6.31 -0.27
N ALA A 254 15.94 5.44 -1.14
CA ALA A 254 15.45 4.12 -0.73
C ALA A 254 16.57 3.23 -0.15
N PHE A 255 17.74 3.21 -0.81
CA PHE A 255 18.92 2.50 -0.32
C PHE A 255 19.39 3.06 1.02
N ALA A 256 19.48 4.38 1.17
CA ALA A 256 19.89 5.03 2.41
C ALA A 256 18.95 4.68 3.57
N LEU A 257 17.63 4.69 3.35
CA LEU A 257 16.63 4.24 4.32
C LEU A 257 16.85 2.78 4.73
N LEU A 258 16.96 1.88 3.74
CA LEU A 258 17.16 0.46 4.01
C LEU A 258 18.44 0.22 4.79
N LYS A 259 19.53 0.85 4.38
CA LYS A 259 20.85 0.74 5.04
C LYS A 259 20.76 1.10 6.53
N ILE A 260 20.14 2.24 6.87
CA ILE A 260 19.98 2.67 8.26
C ILE A 260 19.06 1.69 9.03
N LEU A 261 17.99 1.24 8.39
CA LEU A 261 17.01 0.35 9.01
C LEU A 261 17.62 -0.99 9.44
N VAL A 262 18.48 -1.58 8.58
CA VAL A 262 18.95 -2.96 8.78
C VAL A 262 20.28 -3.07 9.50
N THR A 263 20.95 -1.97 9.81
CA THR A 263 22.32 -1.95 10.38
C THR A 263 22.45 -2.82 11.65
N ASP A 264 21.40 -2.93 12.47
CA ASP A 264 21.44 -3.63 13.76
C ASP A 264 20.75 -5.01 13.73
N PHE A 265 20.44 -5.56 12.55
CA PHE A 265 19.67 -6.81 12.44
C PHE A 265 20.54 -8.05 12.31
N TYR A 266 21.83 -7.90 12.00
CA TYR A 266 22.79 -8.97 11.81
C TYR A 266 24.18 -8.60 12.33
#